data_d7baca65a6cf0767d1403dd55011f189
#
_entry.id   d7baca65a6cf0767d1403dd55011f189
#
_cell.length_a   1.000
_cell.length_b   1.000
_cell.length_c   1.000
_cell.angle_alpha   90.00
_cell.angle_beta   90.00
_cell.angle_gamma   90.00
#
_symmetry.space_group_name_H-M   'P 1'
#
loop_
_entity.id
_entity.type
_entity.pdbx_description
1 polymer ?
#
loop_
_entity_poly.entity_id
_entity_poly.type
_entity_poly.pdbx_seq_one_letter_code
_entity_poly.pdbx_strand_id
1 'polypeptide(L)'
;MRQGINMSTFNRRILPALLASFLMTAAALAIAQQDNFPNRPIRLVVPYPPGGFTDILGRLIAEKLSVNLNQPVIVDNKGGGGSTIGSSFVAKAPADGYTLLLVAPDIAINVSLIPARLTYDVRKDFAPVIQAAWSPMVLVTNPALQATTVKDFIALAKAEPGKINFASGGEGTGAHLALEMFKSRAGINVLHVPYKGNGPALTDLLGGQVSAMFMQYAVARPQIAAGKLRVLGTPSGKRSPAIPEVPTIAESGLPGFDVAPWFGIMVPAATPPAVVAKLNAEIAKVMRQPEVRKQLADQGAEAVATTPEQFGSFIDSEISRWAVVVKESGAKAE
;
A
#
# COMPACT_ATOMS: atom_id res chain seq x y z
N MET A 1 5.31 -67.73 48.39
CA MET A 1 4.73 -67.20 47.15
C MET A 1 4.78 -65.71 47.24
N ARG A 2 5.68 -65.08 46.45
CA ARG A 2 5.75 -63.60 46.27
C ARG A 2 5.19 -63.29 44.92
N GLN A 3 4.05 -62.63 44.87
CA GLN A 3 3.52 -62.07 43.60
C GLN A 3 4.25 -60.76 43.28
N GLY A 4 5.03 -60.77 42.20
CA GLY A 4 5.68 -59.58 41.67
C GLY A 4 4.65 -58.77 40.90
N ILE A 5 4.36 -57.54 41.35
CA ILE A 5 3.54 -56.56 40.63
C ILE A 5 4.36 -56.04 39.44
N ASN A 6 3.86 -56.30 38.24
CA ASN A 6 4.49 -55.95 36.98
C ASN A 6 4.28 -54.44 36.67
N MET A 7 5.21 -53.61 37.11
CA MET A 7 5.17 -52.13 36.97
C MET A 7 5.38 -51.61 35.51
N SER A 8 5.69 -52.49 34.56
CA SER A 8 6.04 -52.06 33.18
C SER A 8 4.85 -51.76 32.26
N THR A 9 3.67 -52.24 32.57
CA THR A 9 2.45 -52.04 31.77
C THR A 9 1.65 -50.79 32.17
N PHE A 10 1.84 -50.27 33.38
CA PHE A 10 1.13 -49.09 33.88
C PHE A 10 1.64 -47.79 33.24
N ASN A 11 2.96 -47.64 33.02
CA ASN A 11 3.56 -46.45 32.44
C ASN A 11 3.29 -46.26 30.93
N ARG A 12 3.06 -47.35 30.17
CA ARG A 12 2.83 -47.27 28.71
C ARG A 12 1.46 -46.69 28.30
N ARG A 13 0.47 -46.72 29.16
CA ARG A 13 -0.89 -46.24 28.89
C ARG A 13 -1.16 -44.83 29.45
N ILE A 14 -0.42 -44.39 30.47
CA ILE A 14 -0.60 -43.09 31.12
C ILE A 14 0.09 -41.97 30.30
N LEU A 15 1.24 -42.22 29.69
CA LEU A 15 2.00 -41.24 28.92
C LEU A 15 1.22 -40.68 27.72
N PRO A 16 0.58 -41.51 26.86
CA PRO A 16 -0.23 -40.97 25.73
C PRO A 16 -1.50 -40.25 26.20
N ALA A 17 -2.10 -40.66 27.33
CA ALA A 17 -3.27 -39.95 27.86
C ALA A 17 -2.93 -38.58 28.44
N LEU A 18 -1.77 -38.41 29.06
CA LEU A 18 -1.26 -37.13 29.54
C LEU A 18 -0.89 -36.22 28.39
N LEU A 19 -0.27 -36.75 27.31
CA LEU A 19 0.04 -35.97 26.09
C LEU A 19 -1.25 -35.50 25.36
N ALA A 20 -2.25 -36.38 25.27
CA ALA A 20 -3.54 -36.03 24.65
C ALA A 20 -4.29 -34.96 25.47
N SER A 21 -4.26 -35.04 26.80
CA SER A 21 -4.86 -34.03 27.68
C SER A 21 -4.14 -32.67 27.56
N PHE A 22 -2.80 -32.68 27.46
CA PHE A 22 -2.02 -31.45 27.28
C PHE A 22 -2.29 -30.81 25.91
N LEU A 23 -2.41 -31.59 24.83
CA LEU A 23 -2.78 -31.11 23.50
C LEU A 23 -4.21 -30.54 23.44
N MET A 24 -5.17 -31.19 24.13
CA MET A 24 -6.55 -30.69 24.23
C MET A 24 -6.62 -29.38 25.04
N THR A 25 -5.84 -29.26 26.12
CA THR A 25 -5.81 -28.03 26.93
C THR A 25 -5.14 -26.88 26.17
N ALA A 26 -4.08 -27.16 25.42
CA ALA A 26 -3.42 -26.15 24.56
C ALA A 26 -4.33 -25.68 23.42
N ALA A 27 -5.10 -26.60 22.80
CA ALA A 27 -6.08 -26.25 21.76
C ALA A 27 -7.25 -25.42 22.32
N ALA A 28 -7.75 -25.77 23.53
CA ALA A 28 -8.82 -25.01 24.19
C ALA A 28 -8.36 -23.60 24.59
N LEU A 29 -7.12 -23.44 25.05
CA LEU A 29 -6.53 -22.13 25.35
C LEU A 29 -6.33 -21.28 24.08
N ALA A 30 -5.96 -21.88 22.95
CA ALA A 30 -5.84 -21.20 21.67
C ALA A 30 -7.21 -20.70 21.14
N ILE A 31 -8.28 -21.48 21.32
CA ILE A 31 -9.64 -21.10 20.95
C ILE A 31 -10.17 -19.97 21.85
N ALA A 32 -9.92 -20.05 23.17
CA ALA A 32 -10.35 -19.01 24.12
C ALA A 32 -9.65 -17.65 23.90
N GLN A 33 -8.44 -17.63 23.33
CA GLN A 33 -7.76 -16.38 22.95
C GLN A 33 -8.36 -15.73 21.71
N GLN A 34 -8.98 -16.48 20.80
CA GLN A 34 -9.64 -15.95 19.61
C GLN A 34 -10.95 -15.21 19.94
N ASP A 35 -11.69 -15.64 20.96
CA ASP A 35 -12.97 -15.01 21.35
C ASP A 35 -12.80 -13.60 21.93
N ASN A 36 -11.59 -13.24 22.40
CA ASN A 36 -11.27 -11.95 23.02
C ASN A 36 -10.46 -10.98 22.12
N PHE A 37 -10.24 -11.29 20.84
CA PHE A 37 -9.58 -10.36 19.93
C PHE A 37 -10.53 -9.25 19.48
N PRO A 38 -10.08 -7.96 19.48
CA PRO A 38 -8.88 -7.44 20.14
C PRO A 38 -9.15 -7.08 21.60
N ASN A 39 -8.17 -7.32 22.47
CA ASN A 39 -8.21 -6.97 23.90
C ASN A 39 -7.10 -5.99 24.33
N ARG A 40 -6.32 -5.49 23.35
CA ARG A 40 -5.25 -4.52 23.51
C ARG A 40 -5.09 -3.67 22.24
N PRO A 41 -4.36 -2.56 22.28
CA PRO A 41 -4.16 -1.69 21.12
C PRO A 41 -3.61 -2.44 19.91
N ILE A 42 -4.14 -2.09 18.73
CA ILE A 42 -3.67 -2.56 17.43
C ILE A 42 -2.72 -1.52 16.83
N ARG A 43 -1.64 -1.96 16.22
CA ARG A 43 -0.71 -1.12 15.48
C ARG A 43 -0.99 -1.22 13.99
N LEU A 44 -1.27 -0.09 13.36
CA LEU A 44 -1.36 0.03 11.90
C LEU A 44 -0.05 0.66 11.39
N VAL A 45 0.83 -0.16 10.84
CA VAL A 45 2.08 0.30 10.23
C VAL A 45 1.77 0.92 8.88
N VAL A 46 2.14 2.19 8.73
CA VAL A 46 2.12 2.94 7.48
C VAL A 46 3.57 3.05 7.00
N PRO A 47 3.96 2.36 5.90
CA PRO A 47 5.37 2.28 5.48
C PRO A 47 5.83 3.54 4.72
N TYR A 48 5.30 4.71 5.11
CA TYR A 48 5.62 6.02 4.55
C TYR A 48 5.67 7.09 5.65
N PRO A 49 6.41 8.19 5.40
CA PRO A 49 6.34 9.38 6.26
C PRO A 49 4.92 9.94 6.33
N PRO A 50 4.59 10.70 7.39
CA PRO A 50 3.32 11.41 7.49
C PRO A 50 3.08 12.38 6.32
N GLY A 51 1.80 12.69 6.04
CA GLY A 51 1.36 13.71 5.10
C GLY A 51 1.06 13.24 3.67
N GLY A 52 1.37 11.97 3.31
CA GLY A 52 0.93 11.35 2.06
C GLY A 52 -0.48 10.75 2.17
N PHE A 53 -1.08 10.38 1.03
CA PHE A 53 -2.42 9.76 1.03
C PHE A 53 -2.48 8.48 1.86
N THR A 54 -1.42 7.68 1.87
CA THR A 54 -1.33 6.45 2.70
C THR A 54 -1.47 6.77 4.19
N ASP A 55 -0.85 7.86 4.67
CA ASP A 55 -0.99 8.32 6.07
C ASP A 55 -2.40 8.83 6.36
N ILE A 56 -2.97 9.63 5.45
CA ILE A 56 -4.36 10.15 5.57
C ILE A 56 -5.35 8.99 5.65
N LEU A 57 -5.27 8.00 4.74
CA LEU A 57 -6.12 6.82 4.74
C LEU A 57 -5.91 5.98 6.00
N GLY A 58 -4.65 5.78 6.41
CA GLY A 58 -4.31 5.03 7.61
C GLY A 58 -4.93 5.63 8.87
N ARG A 59 -4.87 6.95 9.03
CA ARG A 59 -5.49 7.65 10.16
C ARG A 59 -7.01 7.59 10.13
N LEU A 60 -7.62 7.75 8.96
CA LEU A 60 -9.07 7.61 8.79
C LEU A 60 -9.54 6.19 9.20
N ILE A 61 -8.87 5.16 8.71
CA ILE A 61 -9.21 3.78 9.07
C ILE A 61 -8.96 3.55 10.57
N ALA A 62 -7.83 3.98 11.11
CA ALA A 62 -7.48 3.79 12.52
C ALA A 62 -8.49 4.44 13.46
N GLU A 63 -8.92 5.68 13.18
CA GLU A 63 -9.92 6.40 13.95
C GLU A 63 -11.24 5.62 14.01
N LYS A 64 -11.81 5.28 12.85
CA LYS A 64 -13.12 4.60 12.78
C LYS A 64 -13.05 3.15 13.28
N LEU A 65 -11.95 2.46 12.99
CA LEU A 65 -11.75 1.09 13.45
C LEU A 65 -11.57 1.02 14.98
N SER A 66 -10.96 2.04 15.59
CA SER A 66 -10.85 2.13 17.06
C SER A 66 -12.22 2.16 17.72
N VAL A 67 -13.17 2.87 17.14
CA VAL A 67 -14.56 2.92 17.63
C VAL A 67 -15.23 1.57 17.46
N ASN A 68 -15.15 0.96 16.28
CA ASN A 68 -15.80 -0.31 16.00
C ASN A 68 -15.29 -1.46 16.87
N LEU A 69 -13.99 -1.48 17.15
CA LEU A 69 -13.34 -2.54 17.93
C LEU A 69 -13.31 -2.28 19.43
N ASN A 70 -13.71 -1.07 19.87
CA ASN A 70 -13.54 -0.61 21.26
C ASN A 70 -12.11 -0.82 21.78
N GLN A 71 -11.12 -0.64 20.91
CA GLN A 71 -9.69 -0.76 21.20
C GLN A 71 -8.91 0.27 20.38
N PRO A 72 -7.89 0.92 20.93
CA PRO A 72 -7.09 1.87 20.18
C PRO A 72 -6.43 1.22 18.95
N VAL A 73 -6.53 1.88 17.79
CA VAL A 73 -5.73 1.55 16.60
C VAL A 73 -4.75 2.70 16.38
N ILE A 74 -3.46 2.41 16.50
CA ILE A 74 -2.39 3.41 16.52
C ILE A 74 -1.64 3.34 15.20
N VAL A 75 -1.58 4.48 14.49
CA VAL A 75 -0.77 4.61 13.26
C VAL A 75 0.70 4.75 13.63
N ASP A 76 1.53 3.88 13.05
CA ASP A 76 3.00 3.87 13.20
C ASP A 76 3.66 4.07 11.83
N ASN A 77 4.16 5.28 11.56
CA ASN A 77 4.81 5.62 10.31
C ASN A 77 6.25 5.08 10.26
N LYS A 78 6.51 4.07 9.43
CA LYS A 78 7.82 3.43 9.21
C LYS A 78 8.26 3.56 7.76
N GLY A 79 8.54 4.80 7.33
CA GLY A 79 8.96 5.08 5.97
C GLY A 79 10.39 4.66 5.65
N GLY A 80 10.69 4.55 4.35
CA GLY A 80 12.03 4.29 3.81
C GLY A 80 12.11 3.04 2.93
N GLY A 81 13.11 3.04 2.02
CA GLY A 81 13.38 1.94 1.09
C GLY A 81 12.22 1.61 0.15
N GLY A 82 11.42 2.60 -0.29
CA GLY A 82 10.23 2.33 -1.11
C GLY A 82 9.26 1.40 -0.39
N SER A 83 8.92 1.67 0.88
CA SER A 83 8.08 0.90 1.80
C SER A 83 8.69 -0.39 2.39
N THR A 84 9.87 -0.82 1.94
CA THR A 84 10.44 -2.11 2.36
C THR A 84 10.75 -2.18 3.86
N ILE A 85 11.11 -1.05 4.50
CA ILE A 85 11.41 -1.00 5.95
C ILE A 85 10.17 -1.35 6.77
N GLY A 86 9.05 -0.68 6.54
CA GLY A 86 7.81 -0.94 7.24
C GLY A 86 7.23 -2.32 6.94
N SER A 87 7.30 -2.75 5.67
CA SER A 87 6.84 -4.09 5.25
C SER A 87 7.67 -5.19 5.91
N SER A 88 9.01 -5.07 5.93
CA SER A 88 9.89 -6.03 6.61
C SER A 88 9.65 -6.11 8.12
N PHE A 89 9.31 -4.97 8.73
CA PHE A 89 8.95 -4.94 10.15
C PHE A 89 7.68 -5.77 10.42
N VAL A 90 6.63 -5.62 9.59
CA VAL A 90 5.37 -6.37 9.76
C VAL A 90 5.53 -7.83 9.40
N ALA A 91 6.29 -8.18 8.35
CA ALA A 91 6.58 -9.57 8.00
C ALA A 91 7.17 -10.39 9.15
N LYS A 92 7.92 -9.73 10.04
CA LYS A 92 8.58 -10.34 11.22
C LYS A 92 7.80 -10.16 12.53
N ALA A 93 6.64 -9.50 12.48
CA ALA A 93 5.83 -9.28 13.67
C ALA A 93 5.08 -10.56 14.10
N PRO A 94 4.65 -10.65 15.36
CA PRO A 94 3.78 -11.75 15.79
C PRO A 94 2.52 -11.85 14.95
N ALA A 95 2.16 -13.05 14.53
CA ALA A 95 0.99 -13.32 13.70
C ALA A 95 -0.30 -13.46 14.55
N ASP A 96 -0.61 -12.46 15.34
CA ASP A 96 -1.71 -12.43 16.30
C ASP A 96 -2.81 -11.40 15.97
N GLY A 97 -2.65 -10.70 14.83
CA GLY A 97 -3.60 -9.69 14.35
C GLY A 97 -3.41 -8.29 14.95
N TYR A 98 -2.45 -8.08 15.85
CA TYR A 98 -2.22 -6.77 16.49
C TYR A 98 -1.23 -5.87 15.75
N THR A 99 -0.64 -6.37 14.66
CA THR A 99 0.21 -5.58 13.77
C THR A 99 -0.29 -5.70 12.34
N LEU A 100 -0.81 -4.61 11.81
CA LEU A 100 -1.33 -4.50 10.46
C LEU A 100 -0.35 -3.70 9.59
N LEU A 101 -0.33 -3.98 8.30
CA LEU A 101 0.42 -3.22 7.29
C LEU A 101 -0.56 -2.56 6.32
N LEU A 102 -0.48 -1.24 6.18
CA LEU A 102 -1.12 -0.54 5.08
C LEU A 102 -0.21 -0.62 3.85
N VAL A 103 -0.71 -1.20 2.77
CA VAL A 103 0.05 -1.44 1.54
C VAL A 103 -0.45 -0.58 0.38
N ALA A 104 0.46 -0.32 -0.55
CA ALA A 104 0.23 0.37 -1.82
C ALA A 104 0.92 -0.42 -2.95
N PRO A 105 0.86 -0.01 -4.24
CA PRO A 105 1.40 -0.77 -5.36
C PRO A 105 2.86 -1.21 -5.24
N ASP A 106 3.66 -0.49 -4.49
CA ASP A 106 5.08 -0.80 -4.26
C ASP A 106 5.31 -2.18 -3.61
N ILE A 107 4.36 -2.69 -2.83
CA ILE A 107 4.44 -4.06 -2.30
C ILE A 107 4.53 -5.10 -3.43
N ALA A 108 3.85 -4.87 -4.56
CA ALA A 108 3.87 -5.73 -5.74
C ALA A 108 5.02 -5.37 -6.71
N ILE A 109 5.30 -4.08 -6.87
CA ILE A 109 6.36 -3.55 -7.73
C ILE A 109 7.73 -4.08 -7.32
N ASN A 110 8.04 -3.99 -6.03
CA ASN A 110 9.35 -4.31 -5.46
C ASN A 110 9.74 -5.78 -5.63
N VAL A 111 8.76 -6.68 -5.80
CA VAL A 111 9.01 -8.10 -6.12
C VAL A 111 9.86 -8.26 -7.39
N SER A 112 9.67 -7.39 -8.38
CA SER A 112 10.40 -7.43 -9.65
C SER A 112 11.49 -6.37 -9.74
N LEU A 113 11.32 -5.21 -9.10
CA LEU A 113 12.25 -4.09 -9.21
C LEU A 113 13.52 -4.29 -8.37
N ILE A 114 13.37 -4.80 -7.14
CA ILE A 114 14.48 -4.95 -6.18
C ILE A 114 14.50 -6.33 -5.50
N PRO A 115 14.33 -7.45 -6.23
CA PRO A 115 14.18 -8.78 -5.61
C PRO A 115 15.31 -9.15 -4.65
N ALA A 116 16.55 -8.77 -4.96
CA ALA A 116 17.73 -9.05 -4.14
C ALA A 116 17.79 -8.24 -2.83
N ARG A 117 17.01 -7.16 -2.70
CA ARG A 117 16.97 -6.27 -1.53
C ARG A 117 15.77 -6.54 -0.62
N LEU A 118 14.79 -7.37 -1.06
CA LEU A 118 13.66 -7.74 -0.24
C LEU A 118 14.07 -8.74 0.85
N THR A 119 13.64 -8.47 2.06
CA THR A 119 13.86 -9.34 3.24
C THR A 119 12.59 -10.09 3.63
N TYR A 120 11.60 -10.10 2.75
CA TYR A 120 10.30 -10.78 2.87
C TYR A 120 9.81 -11.25 1.49
N ASP A 121 8.93 -12.25 1.50
CA ASP A 121 8.20 -12.73 0.33
C ASP A 121 6.72 -12.30 0.48
N VAL A 122 6.22 -11.50 -0.47
CA VAL A 122 4.87 -10.93 -0.40
C VAL A 122 3.79 -12.01 -0.29
N ARG A 123 3.97 -13.15 -0.94
CA ARG A 123 3.00 -14.25 -0.97
C ARG A 123 3.08 -15.19 0.24
N LYS A 124 4.26 -15.28 0.88
CA LYS A 124 4.51 -16.23 1.97
C LYS A 124 4.44 -15.59 3.34
N ASP A 125 4.83 -14.32 3.45
CA ASP A 125 4.99 -13.66 4.75
C ASP A 125 3.81 -12.78 5.11
N PHE A 126 2.84 -12.59 4.18
CA PHE A 126 1.64 -11.78 4.44
C PHE A 126 0.35 -12.51 4.07
N ALA A 127 -0.69 -12.28 4.86
CA ALA A 127 -2.07 -12.61 4.55
C ALA A 127 -2.83 -11.32 4.17
N PRO A 128 -3.53 -11.29 3.02
CA PRO A 128 -4.37 -10.16 2.64
C PRO A 128 -5.57 -10.05 3.58
N VAL A 129 -5.92 -8.83 3.97
CA VAL A 129 -7.13 -8.56 4.76
C VAL A 129 -8.18 -7.90 3.88
N ILE A 130 -7.86 -6.78 3.23
CA ILE A 130 -8.83 -6.02 2.44
C ILE A 130 -8.12 -5.04 1.50
N GLN A 131 -8.61 -4.87 0.28
CA GLN A 131 -8.38 -3.65 -0.48
C GLN A 131 -9.36 -2.59 0.03
N ALA A 132 -8.84 -1.44 0.45
CA ALA A 132 -9.61 -0.42 1.16
C ALA A 132 -9.94 0.79 0.28
N ALA A 133 -9.05 1.18 -0.63
CA ALA A 133 -9.28 2.36 -1.45
C ALA A 133 -8.58 2.31 -2.81
N TRP A 134 -9.13 3.11 -3.75
CA TRP A 134 -8.44 3.64 -4.93
C TRP A 134 -8.26 5.14 -4.74
N SER A 135 -7.12 5.69 -5.19
CA SER A 135 -6.93 7.13 -5.23
C SER A 135 -6.27 7.52 -6.55
N PRO A 136 -6.88 8.39 -7.36
CA PRO A 136 -6.28 8.80 -8.63
C PRO A 136 -4.98 9.53 -8.37
N MET A 137 -4.01 9.24 -9.23
CA MET A 137 -2.76 9.99 -9.33
C MET A 137 -2.92 11.05 -10.41
N VAL A 138 -2.20 12.14 -10.27
CA VAL A 138 -2.11 13.22 -11.27
C VAL A 138 -0.66 13.55 -11.56
N LEU A 139 -0.37 13.90 -12.81
CA LEU A 139 0.85 14.59 -13.20
C LEU A 139 0.66 16.06 -12.88
N VAL A 140 1.44 16.56 -11.93
CA VAL A 140 1.44 17.97 -11.54
C VAL A 140 2.79 18.61 -11.84
N THR A 141 2.76 19.90 -12.12
CA THR A 141 3.95 20.71 -12.34
C THR A 141 3.92 21.98 -11.50
N ASN A 142 5.11 22.49 -11.17
CA ASN A 142 5.24 23.88 -10.75
C ASN A 142 4.80 24.79 -11.90
N PRO A 143 4.01 25.86 -11.66
CA PRO A 143 3.54 26.76 -12.71
C PRO A 143 4.63 27.48 -13.49
N ALA A 144 5.85 27.57 -12.96
CA ALA A 144 7.01 28.13 -13.67
C ALA A 144 7.44 27.27 -14.86
N LEU A 145 7.13 25.98 -14.87
CA LEU A 145 7.36 25.12 -16.03
C LEU A 145 6.38 25.49 -17.15
N GLN A 146 6.93 25.81 -18.32
CA GLN A 146 6.17 26.29 -19.51
C GLN A 146 5.47 25.09 -20.22
N ALA A 147 4.66 24.34 -19.49
CA ALA A 147 3.84 23.26 -20.02
C ALA A 147 2.44 23.33 -19.40
N THR A 148 1.40 23.33 -20.24
CA THR A 148 -0.02 23.39 -19.79
C THR A 148 -0.77 22.12 -20.09
N THR A 149 -0.20 21.24 -20.90
CA THR A 149 -0.74 19.92 -21.25
C THR A 149 0.36 18.85 -21.16
N VAL A 150 -0.04 17.59 -21.16
CA VAL A 150 0.91 16.45 -21.26
C VAL A 150 1.73 16.55 -22.55
N LYS A 151 1.12 17.00 -23.66
CA LYS A 151 1.83 17.18 -24.94
C LYS A 151 2.90 18.26 -24.87
N ASP A 152 2.61 19.40 -24.23
CA ASP A 152 3.60 20.46 -24.01
C ASP A 152 4.76 19.96 -23.15
N PHE A 153 4.44 19.20 -22.08
CA PHE A 153 5.46 18.62 -21.22
C PHE A 153 6.40 17.67 -22.00
N ILE A 154 5.83 16.80 -22.84
CA ILE A 154 6.61 15.89 -23.68
C ILE A 154 7.47 16.68 -24.69
N ALA A 155 6.91 17.72 -25.33
CA ALA A 155 7.65 18.54 -26.27
C ALA A 155 8.82 19.25 -25.58
N LEU A 156 8.60 19.86 -24.43
CA LEU A 156 9.63 20.51 -23.62
C LEU A 156 10.74 19.53 -23.19
N ALA A 157 10.35 18.35 -22.67
CA ALA A 157 11.30 17.33 -22.25
C ALA A 157 12.15 16.78 -23.42
N LYS A 158 11.61 16.77 -24.65
CA LYS A 158 12.35 16.40 -25.85
C LYS A 158 13.28 17.53 -26.33
N ALA A 159 12.86 18.79 -26.19
CA ALA A 159 13.68 19.94 -26.55
C ALA A 159 14.87 20.15 -25.61
N GLU A 160 14.70 19.84 -24.33
CA GLU A 160 15.70 20.02 -23.28
C GLU A 160 15.94 18.70 -22.49
N PRO A 161 16.58 17.67 -23.07
CA PRO A 161 16.79 16.40 -22.41
C PRO A 161 17.60 16.54 -21.11
N GLY A 162 17.10 15.93 -20.03
CA GLY A 162 17.76 15.94 -18.72
C GLY A 162 17.63 17.25 -17.92
N LYS A 163 16.92 18.27 -18.42
CA LYS A 163 16.75 19.55 -17.72
C LYS A 163 15.57 19.58 -16.75
N ILE A 164 14.58 18.73 -16.96
CA ILE A 164 13.40 18.68 -16.08
C ILE A 164 13.70 17.74 -14.91
N ASN A 165 13.67 18.28 -13.69
CA ASN A 165 13.74 17.51 -12.46
C ASN A 165 12.34 16.99 -12.12
N PHE A 166 12.18 15.65 -12.07
CA PHE A 166 10.91 15.00 -11.83
C PHE A 166 10.98 14.24 -10.48
N ALA A 167 10.19 14.68 -9.51
CA ALA A 167 10.19 14.11 -8.17
C ALA A 167 9.35 12.84 -8.07
N SER A 168 9.70 11.97 -7.12
CA SER A 168 8.85 10.89 -6.65
C SER A 168 8.93 10.76 -5.12
N GLY A 169 7.99 10.02 -4.53
CA GLY A 169 8.02 9.69 -3.11
C GLY A 169 9.09 8.66 -2.73
N GLY A 170 9.99 8.31 -3.64
CA GLY A 170 11.09 7.38 -3.47
C GLY A 170 11.14 6.31 -4.56
N GLU A 171 12.28 5.66 -4.65
CA GLU A 171 12.47 4.51 -5.54
C GLU A 171 11.51 3.38 -5.20
N GLY A 172 11.06 2.63 -6.21
CA GLY A 172 10.13 1.52 -6.03
C GLY A 172 8.70 1.90 -5.73
N THR A 173 8.38 3.21 -5.62
CA THR A 173 6.99 3.66 -5.46
C THR A 173 6.22 3.62 -6.77
N GLY A 174 4.88 3.57 -6.71
CA GLY A 174 4.04 3.66 -7.90
C GLY A 174 4.27 4.94 -8.73
N ALA A 175 4.64 6.05 -8.07
CA ALA A 175 5.00 7.30 -8.75
C ALA A 175 6.32 7.18 -9.54
N HIS A 176 7.32 6.49 -8.99
CA HIS A 176 8.57 6.20 -9.71
C HIS A 176 8.29 5.35 -10.95
N LEU A 177 7.55 4.25 -10.82
CA LEU A 177 7.25 3.39 -11.96
C LEU A 177 6.37 4.09 -13.02
N ALA A 178 5.43 4.95 -12.59
CA ALA A 178 4.68 5.81 -13.52
C ALA A 178 5.62 6.74 -14.31
N LEU A 179 6.63 7.31 -13.65
CA LEU A 179 7.64 8.12 -14.30
C LEU A 179 8.46 7.32 -15.31
N GLU A 180 9.00 6.16 -14.92
CA GLU A 180 9.83 5.35 -15.83
C GLU A 180 9.04 4.85 -17.04
N MET A 181 7.78 4.44 -16.83
CA MET A 181 6.86 4.11 -17.91
C MET A 181 6.58 5.34 -18.80
N PHE A 182 6.45 6.55 -18.22
CA PHE A 182 6.23 7.77 -18.96
C PHE A 182 7.47 8.14 -19.80
N LYS A 183 8.66 8.07 -19.22
CA LYS A 183 9.94 8.28 -19.93
C LYS A 183 10.06 7.34 -21.13
N SER A 184 9.86 6.04 -20.89
CA SER A 184 9.98 5.00 -21.93
C SER A 184 8.98 5.22 -23.07
N ARG A 185 7.68 5.39 -22.75
CA ARG A 185 6.63 5.49 -23.78
C ARG A 185 6.62 6.81 -24.53
N ALA A 186 6.99 7.90 -23.87
CA ALA A 186 7.08 9.22 -24.50
C ALA A 186 8.42 9.46 -25.23
N GLY A 187 9.42 8.61 -25.00
CA GLY A 187 10.78 8.80 -25.51
C GLY A 187 11.39 10.10 -24.98
N ILE A 188 11.27 10.39 -23.69
CA ILE A 188 11.77 11.59 -23.04
C ILE A 188 12.85 11.26 -22.01
N ASN A 189 13.76 12.21 -21.81
CA ASN A 189 14.76 12.14 -20.76
C ASN A 189 14.50 13.25 -19.74
N VAL A 190 14.06 12.88 -18.53
CA VAL A 190 13.91 13.75 -17.38
C VAL A 190 14.68 13.15 -16.20
N LEU A 191 15.23 14.02 -15.34
CA LEU A 191 16.03 13.60 -14.20
C LEU A 191 15.11 13.16 -13.04
N HIS A 192 15.17 11.92 -12.62
CA HIS A 192 14.43 11.46 -11.46
C HIS A 192 15.11 11.91 -10.16
N VAL A 193 14.32 12.52 -9.25
CA VAL A 193 14.75 12.97 -7.91
C VAL A 193 13.91 12.24 -6.88
N PRO A 194 14.43 11.15 -6.26
CA PRO A 194 13.71 10.38 -5.25
C PRO A 194 13.74 11.07 -3.89
N TYR A 195 12.58 11.15 -3.25
CA TYR A 195 12.42 11.66 -1.89
C TYR A 195 12.05 10.54 -0.90
N LYS A 196 12.09 10.83 0.39
CA LYS A 196 11.61 9.93 1.44
C LYS A 196 10.11 10.10 1.70
N GLY A 197 9.28 10.09 0.63
CA GLY A 197 7.84 10.27 0.69
C GLY A 197 7.34 11.50 -0.08
N ASN A 198 6.01 11.58 -0.29
CA ASN A 198 5.39 12.66 -1.07
C ASN A 198 5.41 14.03 -0.38
N GLY A 199 5.46 14.08 0.95
CA GLY A 199 5.47 15.35 1.70
C GLY A 199 6.68 16.23 1.36
N PRO A 200 7.92 15.75 1.57
CA PRO A 200 9.14 16.49 1.19
C PRO A 200 9.19 16.81 -0.30
N ALA A 201 8.79 15.88 -1.18
CA ALA A 201 8.75 16.09 -2.62
C ALA A 201 7.78 17.22 -2.99
N LEU A 202 6.61 17.30 -2.37
CA LEU A 202 5.65 18.38 -2.58
C LEU A 202 6.20 19.73 -2.14
N THR A 203 6.90 19.78 -1.01
CA THR A 203 7.52 21.04 -0.53
C THR A 203 8.49 21.58 -1.56
N ASP A 204 9.36 20.74 -2.10
CA ASP A 204 10.35 21.14 -3.11
C ASP A 204 9.72 21.45 -4.48
N LEU A 205 8.62 20.75 -4.83
CA LEU A 205 7.85 21.11 -6.04
C LEU A 205 7.21 22.49 -5.91
N LEU A 206 6.62 22.81 -4.77
CA LEU A 206 6.05 24.14 -4.50
C LEU A 206 7.12 25.23 -4.47
N GLY A 207 8.31 24.90 -3.96
CA GLY A 207 9.48 25.78 -3.95
C GLY A 207 10.21 25.89 -5.28
N GLY A 208 9.81 25.13 -6.31
CA GLY A 208 10.44 25.15 -7.64
C GLY A 208 11.81 24.44 -7.71
N GLN A 209 12.22 23.70 -6.68
CA GLN A 209 13.47 22.91 -6.70
C GLN A 209 13.36 21.71 -7.65
N VAL A 210 12.15 21.18 -7.80
CA VAL A 210 11.78 20.20 -8.82
C VAL A 210 10.62 20.73 -9.64
N SER A 211 10.47 20.25 -10.88
CA SER A 211 9.55 20.85 -11.85
C SER A 211 8.22 20.10 -11.94
N ALA A 212 8.22 18.79 -11.69
CA ALA A 212 7.06 17.93 -11.90
C ALA A 212 7.08 16.72 -10.96
N MET A 213 5.93 16.11 -10.74
CA MET A 213 5.81 14.79 -10.09
C MET A 213 4.47 14.13 -10.41
N PHE A 214 4.45 12.80 -10.27
CA PHE A 214 3.21 12.05 -10.08
C PHE A 214 2.87 11.99 -8.59
N MET A 215 1.65 12.37 -8.23
CA MET A 215 1.20 12.26 -6.83
C MET A 215 -0.31 12.04 -6.75
N GLN A 216 -0.80 11.55 -5.61
CA GLN A 216 -2.24 11.37 -5.39
C GLN A 216 -2.95 12.71 -5.43
N TYR A 217 -4.07 12.76 -6.16
CA TYR A 217 -4.89 13.97 -6.29
C TYR A 217 -5.32 14.54 -4.94
N ALA A 218 -5.66 13.68 -3.99
CA ALA A 218 -6.01 14.07 -2.62
C ALA A 218 -4.97 15.03 -1.98
N VAL A 219 -3.69 14.75 -2.22
CA VAL A 219 -2.58 15.56 -1.68
C VAL A 219 -2.32 16.81 -2.52
N ALA A 220 -2.47 16.71 -3.86
CA ALA A 220 -2.26 17.83 -4.79
C ALA A 220 -3.39 18.86 -4.77
N ARG A 221 -4.64 18.42 -4.52
CA ARG A 221 -5.86 19.22 -4.67
C ARG A 221 -5.83 20.59 -3.99
N PRO A 222 -5.43 20.75 -2.72
CA PRO A 222 -5.37 22.07 -2.08
C PRO A 222 -4.43 23.03 -2.80
N GLN A 223 -3.32 22.52 -3.34
CA GLN A 223 -2.32 23.31 -4.03
C GLN A 223 -2.75 23.67 -5.47
N ILE A 224 -3.48 22.75 -6.12
CA ILE A 224 -4.11 23.01 -7.44
C ILE A 224 -5.17 24.08 -7.27
N ALA A 225 -6.05 23.97 -6.28
CA ALA A 225 -7.08 24.96 -6.00
C ALA A 225 -6.51 26.37 -5.67
N ALA A 226 -5.33 26.39 -5.02
CA ALA A 226 -4.60 27.64 -4.73
C ALA A 226 -3.77 28.17 -5.92
N GLY A 227 -3.79 27.53 -7.07
CA GLY A 227 -2.99 27.89 -8.24
C GLY A 227 -1.49 27.68 -8.09
N LYS A 228 -1.06 26.99 -7.02
CA LYS A 228 0.36 26.72 -6.74
C LYS A 228 0.91 25.50 -7.51
N LEU A 229 0.04 24.65 -8.01
CA LEU A 229 0.35 23.55 -8.90
C LEU A 229 -0.58 23.56 -10.11
N ARG A 230 -0.05 23.13 -11.24
CA ARG A 230 -0.82 22.86 -12.45
C ARG A 230 -0.96 21.37 -12.66
N VAL A 231 -2.19 20.87 -12.87
CA VAL A 231 -2.44 19.50 -13.26
C VAL A 231 -2.42 19.37 -14.77
N LEU A 232 -1.69 18.40 -15.30
CA LEU A 232 -1.57 18.15 -16.74
C LEU A 232 -2.38 16.95 -17.21
N GLY A 233 -2.48 15.91 -16.39
CA GLY A 233 -3.16 14.67 -16.75
C GLY A 233 -3.17 13.66 -15.62
N THR A 234 -3.93 12.56 -15.81
CA THR A 234 -3.93 11.42 -14.91
C THR A 234 -3.29 10.20 -15.59
N PRO A 235 -2.44 9.44 -14.88
CA PRO A 235 -1.84 8.21 -15.42
C PRO A 235 -2.81 7.02 -15.41
N SER A 236 -4.03 7.17 -14.91
CA SER A 236 -5.04 6.12 -14.94
C SER A 236 -5.55 5.85 -16.35
N GLY A 237 -5.91 4.60 -16.66
CA GLY A 237 -6.41 4.19 -17.97
C GLY A 237 -7.77 4.80 -18.35
N LYS A 238 -8.50 5.31 -17.33
CA LYS A 238 -9.77 6.04 -17.51
C LYS A 238 -9.76 7.32 -16.70
N ARG A 239 -10.52 8.34 -17.13
CA ARG A 239 -10.72 9.55 -16.35
C ARG A 239 -11.36 9.21 -14.99
N SER A 240 -10.87 9.88 -13.95
CA SER A 240 -11.47 9.75 -12.62
C SER A 240 -12.80 10.51 -12.58
N PRO A 241 -13.88 9.93 -12.06
CA PRO A 241 -15.15 10.63 -11.83
C PRO A 241 -15.00 11.86 -10.91
N ALA A 242 -13.98 11.87 -10.07
CA ALA A 242 -13.71 13.00 -9.17
C ALA A 242 -13.04 14.20 -9.84
N ILE A 243 -12.43 14.00 -11.02
CA ILE A 243 -11.72 15.01 -11.82
C ILE A 243 -11.97 14.76 -13.31
N PRO A 244 -13.21 14.75 -13.77
CA PRO A 244 -13.56 14.37 -15.15
C PRO A 244 -12.98 15.33 -16.21
N GLU A 245 -12.63 16.55 -15.81
CA GLU A 245 -11.98 17.55 -16.66
C GLU A 245 -10.52 17.24 -16.94
N VAL A 246 -9.84 16.46 -16.10
CA VAL A 246 -8.42 16.10 -16.26
C VAL A 246 -8.29 14.95 -17.26
N PRO A 247 -7.61 15.16 -18.41
CA PRO A 247 -7.43 14.10 -19.40
C PRO A 247 -6.50 13.01 -18.87
N THR A 248 -6.66 11.79 -19.42
CA THR A 248 -5.65 10.75 -19.16
C THR A 248 -4.40 10.98 -19.99
N ILE A 249 -3.27 10.43 -19.53
CA ILE A 249 -2.03 10.39 -20.32
C ILE A 249 -2.26 9.58 -21.61
N ALA A 250 -3.10 8.54 -21.55
CA ALA A 250 -3.47 7.74 -22.72
C ALA A 250 -4.19 8.59 -23.78
N GLU A 251 -5.16 9.43 -23.40
CA GLU A 251 -5.86 10.38 -24.29
C GLU A 251 -4.91 11.44 -24.83
N SER A 252 -3.83 11.73 -24.12
CA SER A 252 -2.84 12.74 -24.49
C SER A 252 -1.78 12.26 -25.50
N GLY A 253 -1.90 11.03 -25.99
CA GLY A 253 -1.05 10.46 -27.04
C GLY A 253 -0.19 9.28 -26.64
N LEU A 254 -0.37 8.71 -25.44
CA LEU A 254 0.33 7.51 -24.98
C LEU A 254 -0.68 6.38 -24.69
N PRO A 255 -1.25 5.75 -25.72
CA PRO A 255 -2.30 4.75 -25.54
C PRO A 255 -1.84 3.58 -24.66
N GLY A 256 -2.75 3.05 -23.83
CA GLY A 256 -2.44 1.95 -22.90
C GLY A 256 -1.63 2.38 -21.67
N PHE A 257 -1.43 3.68 -21.45
CA PHE A 257 -0.87 4.16 -20.20
C PHE A 257 -1.89 4.00 -19.09
N ASP A 258 -1.61 3.13 -18.13
CA ASP A 258 -2.50 2.88 -17.00
C ASP A 258 -1.70 2.56 -15.73
N VAL A 259 -1.72 3.50 -14.78
CA VAL A 259 -1.15 3.38 -13.44
C VAL A 259 -2.17 3.91 -12.44
N ALA A 260 -2.98 3.01 -11.89
CA ALA A 260 -4.00 3.35 -10.91
C ALA A 260 -3.56 2.90 -9.52
N PRO A 261 -3.22 3.82 -8.60
CA PRO A 261 -2.83 3.47 -7.25
C PRO A 261 -4.00 2.90 -6.44
N TRP A 262 -3.73 1.83 -5.74
CA TRP A 262 -4.63 1.16 -4.83
C TRP A 262 -4.02 1.06 -3.43
N PHE A 263 -4.85 0.87 -2.41
CA PHE A 263 -4.44 0.79 -1.02
C PHE A 263 -5.21 -0.33 -0.33
N GLY A 264 -4.51 -1.06 0.53
CA GLY A 264 -5.10 -2.18 1.24
C GLY A 264 -4.40 -2.47 2.56
N ILE A 265 -4.90 -3.46 3.27
CA ILE A 265 -4.36 -3.89 4.55
C ILE A 265 -3.99 -5.36 4.47
N MET A 266 -2.81 -5.68 4.98
CA MET A 266 -2.28 -7.02 5.15
C MET A 266 -1.85 -7.23 6.60
N VAL A 267 -1.68 -8.49 6.97
CA VAL A 267 -1.15 -8.95 8.28
C VAL A 267 -0.09 -10.02 8.05
N PRO A 268 0.72 -10.41 9.06
CA PRO A 268 1.62 -11.56 8.95
C PRO A 268 0.86 -12.83 8.52
N ALA A 269 1.49 -13.64 7.66
CA ALA A 269 0.83 -14.77 6.98
C ALA A 269 0.19 -15.79 7.92
N ALA A 270 0.82 -16.08 9.07
CA ALA A 270 0.33 -17.06 10.05
C ALA A 270 -0.77 -16.50 10.97
N THR A 271 -1.31 -15.30 10.71
CA THR A 271 -2.44 -14.73 11.47
C THR A 271 -3.66 -15.65 11.36
N PRO A 272 -4.31 -16.02 12.48
CA PRO A 272 -5.44 -16.94 12.45
C PRO A 272 -6.55 -16.47 11.50
N PRO A 273 -7.15 -17.37 10.67
CA PRO A 273 -8.18 -16.98 9.71
C PRO A 273 -9.38 -16.25 10.33
N ALA A 274 -9.79 -16.62 11.54
CA ALA A 274 -10.87 -15.95 12.27
C ALA A 274 -10.53 -14.48 12.59
N VAL A 275 -9.27 -14.18 12.91
CA VAL A 275 -8.79 -12.82 13.16
C VAL A 275 -8.77 -12.02 11.86
N VAL A 276 -8.29 -12.61 10.75
CA VAL A 276 -8.31 -11.99 9.42
C VAL A 276 -9.76 -11.66 9.01
N ALA A 277 -10.67 -12.62 9.17
CA ALA A 277 -12.09 -12.42 8.84
C ALA A 277 -12.73 -11.30 9.69
N LYS A 278 -12.42 -11.22 10.98
CA LYS A 278 -12.91 -10.15 11.87
C LYS A 278 -12.35 -8.80 11.45
N LEU A 279 -11.06 -8.70 11.18
CA LEU A 279 -10.43 -7.46 10.69
C LEU A 279 -11.05 -7.02 9.35
N ASN A 280 -11.22 -7.95 8.40
CA ASN A 280 -11.89 -7.67 7.13
C ASN A 280 -13.30 -7.11 7.35
N ALA A 281 -14.12 -7.79 8.16
CA ALA A 281 -15.50 -7.39 8.42
C ALA A 281 -15.57 -5.98 9.04
N GLU A 282 -14.74 -5.68 10.04
CA GLU A 282 -14.77 -4.38 10.71
C GLU A 282 -14.22 -3.25 9.84
N ILE A 283 -13.14 -3.49 9.07
CA ILE A 283 -12.63 -2.50 8.12
C ILE A 283 -13.62 -2.30 6.97
N ALA A 284 -14.25 -3.35 6.47
CA ALA A 284 -15.29 -3.22 5.45
C ALA A 284 -16.51 -2.40 5.94
N LYS A 285 -16.90 -2.53 7.21
CA LYS A 285 -17.91 -1.66 7.81
C LYS A 285 -17.47 -0.20 7.77
N VAL A 286 -16.22 0.09 8.16
CA VAL A 286 -15.64 1.45 8.08
C VAL A 286 -15.73 1.99 6.66
N MET A 287 -15.26 1.23 5.66
CA MET A 287 -15.21 1.68 4.27
C MET A 287 -16.59 1.85 3.62
N ARG A 288 -17.64 1.25 4.20
CA ARG A 288 -19.03 1.40 3.75
C ARG A 288 -19.77 2.52 4.42
N GLN A 289 -19.23 3.14 5.46
CA GLN A 289 -19.88 4.29 6.15
C GLN A 289 -20.05 5.46 5.17
N PRO A 290 -21.24 6.08 5.10
CA PRO A 290 -21.50 7.17 4.16
C PRO A 290 -20.53 8.35 4.34
N GLU A 291 -20.20 8.70 5.59
CA GLU A 291 -19.25 9.77 5.92
C GLU A 291 -17.82 9.45 5.46
N VAL A 292 -17.36 8.18 5.58
CA VAL A 292 -16.05 7.74 5.09
C VAL A 292 -15.99 7.80 3.57
N ARG A 293 -17.04 7.29 2.91
CA ARG A 293 -17.16 7.35 1.44
C ARG A 293 -17.17 8.79 0.95
N LYS A 294 -17.93 9.66 1.62
CA LYS A 294 -17.97 11.08 1.29
C LYS A 294 -16.60 11.73 1.48
N GLN A 295 -15.96 11.50 2.63
CA GLN A 295 -14.64 12.07 2.92
C GLN A 295 -13.59 11.65 1.90
N LEU A 296 -13.59 10.39 1.45
CA LEU A 296 -12.69 9.91 0.40
C LEU A 296 -13.06 10.50 -0.96
N ALA A 297 -14.36 10.55 -1.31
CA ALA A 297 -14.82 11.16 -2.55
C ALA A 297 -14.47 12.66 -2.65
N ASP A 298 -14.60 13.40 -1.55
CA ASP A 298 -14.19 14.81 -1.46
C ASP A 298 -12.69 14.99 -1.72
N GLN A 299 -11.89 13.94 -1.51
CA GLN A 299 -10.46 13.89 -1.83
C GLN A 299 -10.17 13.25 -3.21
N GLY A 300 -11.22 12.93 -3.97
CA GLY A 300 -11.09 12.26 -5.25
C GLY A 300 -10.77 10.77 -5.16
N ALA A 301 -10.81 10.19 -3.98
CA ALA A 301 -10.57 8.77 -3.77
C ALA A 301 -11.88 7.98 -3.68
N GLU A 302 -11.81 6.68 -3.92
CA GLU A 302 -12.93 5.76 -3.85
C GLU A 302 -12.71 4.72 -2.76
N ALA A 303 -13.70 4.57 -1.87
CA ALA A 303 -13.71 3.51 -0.87
C ALA A 303 -14.02 2.16 -1.52
N VAL A 304 -13.22 1.16 -1.24
CA VAL A 304 -13.38 -0.22 -1.67
C VAL A 304 -13.50 -1.12 -0.45
N ALA A 305 -14.13 -2.28 -0.59
CA ALA A 305 -14.26 -3.24 0.50
C ALA A 305 -14.33 -4.66 -0.08
N THR A 306 -13.16 -5.21 -0.42
CA THR A 306 -13.04 -6.57 -0.97
C THR A 306 -13.01 -7.62 0.14
N THR A 307 -13.20 -8.90 -0.23
CA THR A 307 -12.83 -10.01 0.64
C THR A 307 -11.31 -10.21 0.65
N PRO A 308 -10.76 -10.95 1.63
CA PRO A 308 -9.35 -11.33 1.65
C PRO A 308 -8.91 -12.07 0.39
N GLU A 309 -9.74 -12.99 -0.12
CA GLU A 309 -9.45 -13.80 -1.32
C GLU A 309 -9.42 -12.93 -2.58
N GLN A 310 -10.37 -11.98 -2.71
CA GLN A 310 -10.38 -11.04 -3.82
C GLN A 310 -9.14 -10.16 -3.81
N PHE A 311 -8.74 -9.68 -2.63
CA PHE A 311 -7.55 -8.86 -2.50
C PHE A 311 -6.26 -9.66 -2.75
N GLY A 312 -6.18 -10.92 -2.31
CA GLY A 312 -5.07 -11.82 -2.60
C GLY A 312 -4.89 -12.05 -4.11
N SER A 313 -5.98 -12.41 -4.80
CA SER A 313 -5.97 -12.60 -6.26
C SER A 313 -5.59 -11.31 -7.01
N PHE A 314 -6.02 -10.16 -6.50
CA PHE A 314 -5.65 -8.86 -7.04
C PHE A 314 -4.15 -8.58 -6.87
N ILE A 315 -3.56 -8.84 -5.69
CA ILE A 315 -2.12 -8.68 -5.45
C ILE A 315 -1.30 -9.56 -6.40
N ASP A 316 -1.72 -10.82 -6.63
CA ASP A 316 -1.04 -11.72 -7.57
C ASP A 316 -1.08 -11.20 -9.00
N SER A 317 -2.19 -10.65 -9.42
CA SER A 317 -2.32 -10.01 -10.74
C SER A 317 -1.43 -8.78 -10.85
N GLU A 318 -1.34 -7.97 -9.79
CA GLU A 318 -0.48 -6.79 -9.73
C GLU A 318 1.02 -7.15 -9.77
N ILE A 319 1.45 -8.18 -9.03
CA ILE A 319 2.84 -8.66 -9.11
C ILE A 319 3.19 -9.06 -10.55
N SER A 320 2.28 -9.79 -11.21
CA SER A 320 2.49 -10.23 -12.59
C SER A 320 2.52 -9.05 -13.57
N ARG A 321 1.60 -8.10 -13.41
CA ARG A 321 1.51 -6.88 -14.24
C ARG A 321 2.76 -6.02 -14.09
N TRP A 322 3.20 -5.77 -12.85
CA TRP A 322 4.36 -4.94 -12.60
C TRP A 322 5.67 -5.58 -13.03
N ALA A 323 5.77 -6.91 -13.04
CA ALA A 323 6.94 -7.61 -13.61
C ALA A 323 7.14 -7.25 -15.09
N VAL A 324 6.04 -7.18 -15.86
CA VAL A 324 6.09 -6.76 -17.27
C VAL A 324 6.49 -5.30 -17.38
N VAL A 325 5.87 -4.40 -16.60
CA VAL A 325 6.16 -2.96 -16.64
C VAL A 325 7.61 -2.66 -16.26
N VAL A 326 8.14 -3.28 -15.21
CA VAL A 326 9.55 -3.12 -14.80
C VAL A 326 10.50 -3.55 -15.92
N LYS A 327 10.20 -4.69 -16.56
CA LYS A 327 11.02 -5.18 -17.69
C LYS A 327 10.97 -4.25 -18.90
N GLU A 328 9.77 -3.77 -19.29
CA GLU A 328 9.58 -2.93 -20.47
C GLU A 328 10.11 -1.50 -20.29
N SER A 329 9.93 -0.93 -19.09
CA SER A 329 10.41 0.43 -18.80
C SER A 329 11.93 0.50 -18.57
N GLY A 330 12.58 -0.65 -18.29
CA GLY A 330 13.99 -0.68 -17.89
C GLY A 330 14.23 -0.02 -16.53
N ALA A 331 13.18 0.17 -15.72
CA ALA A 331 13.28 0.79 -14.40
C ALA A 331 14.29 0.09 -13.52
N LYS A 332 15.13 0.87 -12.84
CA LYS A 332 16.10 0.40 -11.86
C LYS A 332 15.92 1.19 -10.58
N ALA A 333 16.21 0.58 -9.46
CA ALA A 333 16.40 1.27 -8.18
C ALA A 333 17.90 1.18 -7.84
N GLU A 334 18.51 2.32 -7.62
CA GLU A 334 19.93 2.45 -7.29
C GLU A 334 20.23 2.15 -5.81
#